data_de1ae8f7b8db86cfe5e4c487aee2e1c9
#
_entry.id   de1ae8f7b8db86cfe5e4c487aee2e1c9
#
_cell.length_a   1.000
_cell.length_b   1.000
_cell.length_c   1.000
_cell.angle_alpha   90.00
_cell.angle_beta   90.00
_cell.angle_gamma   90.00
#
_symmetry.space_group_name_H-M   'P 1'
#
loop_
_entity.id
_entity.type
_entity.pdbx_description
1 polymer ?
#
loop_
_entity_poly.entity_id
_entity_poly.type
_entity_poly.pdbx_seq_one_letter_code
_entity_poly.pdbx_strand_id
1 'polypeptide(L)'
;MRGKTNADPFAGKGVNTRTVRATNLTVPVSVWSEETSPTVAGYPWRAEVTVSGVDSTYKPSNLVSLTEGFMDLLYDFATTATNKLILYASEKPTAQATIDSVDFTKVVS
;
A
#
# COMPACT_ATOMS: atom_id res chain seq x y z
N MET A 1 -35.98 -5.13 0.17
CA MET A 1 -35.41 -4.62 -0.44
C MET A 1 -34.80 -4.67 -0.27
N ARG A 2 -35.12 -4.59 -0.17
CA ARG A 2 -34.49 -4.18 -0.67
C ARG A 2 -33.84 -4.12 -0.49
N GLY A 3 -34.20 -4.06 -0.20
CA GLY A 3 -33.43 -3.69 -0.70
C GLY A 3 -33.02 -3.62 -0.38
N LYS A 4 -33.24 -3.69 -0.30
CA LYS A 4 -32.85 -3.20 -0.60
C LYS A 4 -32.46 -2.92 -0.61
N THR A 5 -32.82 -2.92 -0.45
CA THR A 5 -32.41 -2.24 -0.88
C THR A 5 -32.22 -1.74 -0.89
N ASN A 6 -32.53 -1.20 -0.74
CA ASN A 6 -32.28 -0.41 -1.04
C ASN A 6 -32.22 0.40 -1.15
N ALA A 7 -32.41 0.59 -0.78
CA ALA A 7 -32.88 1.86 -1.29
C ALA A 7 -31.87 2.98 -1.23
N ASP A 8 -30.64 2.68 -0.87
CA ASP A 8 -29.54 3.59 -0.98
C ASP A 8 -29.25 3.84 -2.46
N PRO A 9 -29.46 5.07 -2.98
CA PRO A 9 -29.22 5.33 -4.40
C PRO A 9 -27.76 5.16 -4.80
N PHE A 10 -26.84 5.32 -3.87
CA PHE A 10 -25.42 5.11 -4.19
C PHE A 10 -25.10 3.64 -4.34
N ALA A 11 -25.74 2.78 -3.56
CA ALA A 11 -25.58 1.36 -3.74
C ALA A 11 -26.08 0.94 -5.12
N GLY A 12 -27.17 1.53 -5.57
CA GLY A 12 -27.72 1.24 -6.89
C GLY A 12 -26.85 1.72 -8.03
N LYS A 13 -25.90 2.58 -7.78
CA LYS A 13 -24.97 3.05 -8.81
C LYS A 13 -23.80 2.09 -9.02
N GLY A 14 -23.75 1.01 -8.27
CA GLY A 14 -22.78 -0.04 -8.52
C GLY A 14 -21.36 0.30 -8.12
N VAL A 15 -21.17 1.30 -7.26
CA VAL A 15 -19.84 1.58 -6.76
C VAL A 15 -19.55 0.60 -5.63
N ASN A 16 -18.89 -0.49 -5.97
CA ASN A 16 -18.49 -1.50 -5.03
C ASN A 16 -16.97 -1.47 -4.88
N THR A 17 -16.50 -1.81 -3.71
CA THR A 17 -15.08 -1.89 -3.45
C THR A 17 -14.73 -3.27 -2.95
N ARG A 18 -13.50 -3.67 -3.22
CA ARG A 18 -12.90 -4.87 -2.65
C ARG A 18 -11.70 -4.44 -1.85
N THR A 19 -11.61 -4.91 -0.62
CA THR A 19 -10.51 -4.57 0.29
C THR A 19 -9.74 -5.81 0.67
N VAL A 20 -8.42 -5.71 0.58
CA VAL A 20 -7.48 -6.70 1.12
C VAL A 20 -6.70 -6.00 2.22
N ARG A 21 -6.68 -6.60 3.41
CA ARG A 21 -5.85 -6.08 4.51
C ARG A 21 -4.67 -7.00 4.71
N ALA A 22 -3.47 -6.43 4.73
CA ALA A 22 -2.26 -7.15 5.07
C ALA A 22 -1.78 -6.69 6.44
N THR A 23 -1.25 -7.65 7.21
CA THR A 23 -0.74 -7.36 8.56
C THR A 23 0.62 -7.99 8.75
N ASN A 24 1.42 -7.41 9.64
CA ASN A 24 2.72 -7.95 10.03
C ASN A 24 3.64 -8.21 8.83
N LEU A 25 3.71 -7.25 7.92
CA LEU A 25 4.61 -7.36 6.77
C LEU A 25 6.03 -6.98 7.20
N THR A 26 6.98 -7.84 6.91
CA THR A 26 8.38 -7.57 7.18
C THR A 26 9.00 -6.83 6.00
N VAL A 27 9.75 -5.77 6.28
CA VAL A 27 10.47 -5.00 5.27
C VAL A 27 11.95 -5.06 5.62
N PRO A 28 12.68 -6.08 5.13
CA PRO A 28 14.10 -6.19 5.42
C PRO A 28 14.90 -5.07 4.76
N VAL A 29 16.06 -4.77 5.32
CA VAL A 29 16.95 -3.76 4.73
C VAL A 29 17.31 -4.15 3.28
N SER A 30 17.44 -5.44 3.02
CA SER A 30 17.89 -5.95 1.72
C SER A 30 16.91 -5.71 0.56
N VAL A 31 15.65 -5.37 0.84
CA VAL A 31 14.69 -5.13 -0.25
C VAL A 31 14.79 -3.72 -0.82
N TRP A 32 15.54 -2.83 -0.17
CA TRP A 32 15.69 -1.45 -0.62
C TRP A 32 16.77 -1.33 -1.68
N SER A 33 16.44 -0.68 -2.79
CA SER A 33 17.40 -0.36 -3.84
C SER A 33 17.27 1.10 -4.24
N GLU A 34 18.37 1.70 -4.63
CA GLU A 34 18.37 3.09 -5.05
C GLU A 34 18.04 3.16 -6.55
N GLU A 35 17.09 4.00 -6.90
CA GLU A 35 16.75 4.24 -8.29
C GLU A 35 17.66 5.33 -8.86
N THR A 36 18.26 5.04 -10.03
CA THR A 36 19.10 6.02 -10.75
C THR A 36 18.28 7.24 -11.16
N SER A 37 17.04 7.00 -11.59
CA SER A 37 16.09 8.07 -11.94
C SER A 37 14.88 7.89 -11.05
N PRO A 38 14.82 8.59 -9.91
CA PRO A 38 13.75 8.35 -8.93
C PRO A 38 12.37 8.55 -9.53
N THR A 39 11.49 7.58 -9.27
CA THR A 39 10.08 7.67 -9.64
C THR A 39 9.41 8.81 -8.89
N VAL A 40 9.82 9.02 -7.63
CA VAL A 40 9.30 10.10 -6.78
C VAL A 40 10.46 11.01 -6.41
N ALA A 41 10.39 12.27 -6.82
CA ALA A 41 11.45 13.23 -6.54
C ALA A 41 11.67 13.35 -5.02
N GLY A 42 12.93 13.24 -4.59
CA GLY A 42 13.29 13.29 -3.18
C GLY A 42 13.20 11.96 -2.45
N TYR A 43 12.74 10.89 -3.12
CA TYR A 43 12.57 9.56 -2.52
C TYR A 43 13.19 8.50 -3.42
N PRO A 44 14.52 8.47 -3.52
CA PRO A 44 15.20 7.59 -4.49
C PRO A 44 15.26 6.12 -4.08
N TRP A 45 14.91 5.77 -2.85
CA TRP A 45 14.99 4.39 -2.39
C TRP A 45 13.64 3.70 -2.57
N ARG A 46 13.67 2.51 -3.16
CA ARG A 46 12.47 1.76 -3.53
C ARG A 46 12.53 0.36 -2.93
N ALA A 47 11.41 -0.08 -2.39
CA ALA A 47 11.28 -1.44 -1.87
C ALA A 47 10.03 -2.10 -2.43
N GLU A 48 10.12 -3.40 -2.71
CA GLU A 48 8.97 -4.21 -3.09
C GLU A 48 8.71 -5.22 -1.98
N VAL A 49 7.50 -5.20 -1.46
CA VAL A 49 7.09 -6.10 -0.38
C VAL A 49 6.00 -7.01 -0.93
N THR A 50 6.17 -8.31 -0.77
CA THR A 50 5.18 -9.27 -1.28
C THR A 50 3.88 -9.18 -0.50
N VAL A 51 2.77 -9.02 -1.22
CA VAL A 51 1.41 -9.04 -0.66
C VAL A 51 0.54 -9.82 -1.62
N SER A 52 0.15 -11.03 -1.22
CA SER A 52 -0.68 -11.88 -2.08
C SER A 52 -2.05 -11.27 -2.31
N GLY A 53 -2.54 -11.36 -3.52
CA GLY A 53 -3.92 -10.99 -3.85
C GLY A 53 -4.13 -9.55 -4.28
N VAL A 54 -3.07 -8.75 -4.38
CA VAL A 54 -3.18 -7.38 -4.88
C VAL A 54 -2.53 -7.26 -6.25
N ASP A 55 -2.90 -6.21 -6.98
CA ASP A 55 -2.28 -5.85 -8.25
C ASP A 55 -2.34 -4.33 -8.40
N SER A 56 -1.96 -3.81 -9.56
CA SER A 56 -1.88 -2.37 -9.78
C SER A 56 -3.22 -1.64 -9.72
N THR A 57 -4.34 -2.36 -9.72
CA THR A 57 -5.66 -1.73 -9.59
C THR A 57 -6.03 -1.45 -8.14
N TYR A 58 -5.33 -2.03 -7.20
CA TYR A 58 -5.55 -1.75 -5.78
C TYR A 58 -4.77 -0.51 -5.37
N LYS A 59 -5.37 0.30 -4.49
CA LYS A 59 -4.71 1.48 -3.93
C LYS A 59 -4.44 1.24 -2.46
N PRO A 60 -3.18 1.36 -2.01
CA PRO A 60 -2.87 1.20 -0.58
C PRO A 60 -3.33 2.41 0.22
N SER A 61 -3.73 2.16 1.44
CA SER A 61 -4.13 3.20 2.38
C SER A 61 -3.94 2.70 3.81
N ASN A 62 -3.99 3.62 4.76
CA ASN A 62 -3.92 3.30 6.19
C ASN A 62 -2.70 2.45 6.55
N LEU A 63 -1.56 2.76 5.94
CA LEU A 63 -0.31 2.08 6.27
C LEU A 63 0.15 2.51 7.65
N VAL A 64 0.31 1.55 8.55
CA VAL A 64 0.73 1.78 9.93
C VAL A 64 1.97 0.97 10.22
N SER A 65 3.00 1.62 10.72
CA SER A 65 4.19 0.93 11.22
C SER A 65 4.61 1.58 12.52
N LEU A 66 4.81 0.75 13.53
CA LEU A 66 5.30 1.20 14.83
C LEU A 66 6.81 1.12 14.93
N THR A 67 7.50 0.71 13.85
CA THR A 67 8.96 0.72 13.82
C THR A 67 9.44 2.15 13.88
N GLU A 68 10.27 2.45 14.87
CA GLU A 68 10.72 3.82 15.15
C GLU A 68 11.42 4.42 13.94
N GLY A 69 11.00 5.63 13.54
CA GLY A 69 11.62 6.38 12.45
C GLY A 69 11.25 5.91 11.04
N PHE A 70 10.61 4.76 10.92
CA PHE A 70 10.36 4.20 9.58
C PHE A 70 9.38 5.06 8.78
N MET A 71 8.25 5.43 9.39
CA MET A 71 7.24 6.23 8.68
C MET A 71 7.77 7.59 8.25
N ASP A 72 8.73 8.13 8.99
CA ASP A 72 9.30 9.44 8.66
C ASP A 72 10.11 9.43 7.36
N LEU A 73 10.59 8.27 6.94
CA LEU A 73 11.38 8.14 5.72
C LEU A 73 10.51 7.92 4.50
N LEU A 74 9.27 7.46 4.68
CA LEU A 74 8.43 7.02 3.59
C LEU A 74 7.72 8.18 2.89
N TYR A 75 7.62 8.06 1.56
CA TYR A 75 6.71 8.88 0.78
C TYR A 75 5.26 8.48 1.11
N ASP A 76 4.37 9.45 1.18
CA ASP A 76 2.99 9.26 1.63
C ASP A 76 2.18 8.32 0.75
N PHE A 77 2.54 8.21 -0.53
CA PHE A 77 1.74 7.45 -1.48
C PHE A 77 2.51 6.24 -1.98
N ALA A 78 2.26 5.11 -1.36
CA ALA A 78 2.77 3.83 -1.85
C ALA A 78 1.97 3.42 -3.10
N THR A 79 2.55 2.51 -3.88
CA THR A 79 1.87 1.98 -5.07
C THR A 79 1.84 0.47 -5.01
N THR A 80 1.20 -0.15 -6.00
CA THR A 80 1.04 -1.60 -6.05
C THR A 80 1.40 -2.12 -7.43
N ALA A 81 1.79 -3.38 -7.46
CA ALA A 81 1.95 -4.16 -8.68
C ALA A 81 1.45 -5.56 -8.35
N THR A 82 1.53 -6.49 -9.28
CA THR A 82 1.04 -7.85 -9.05
C THR A 82 1.74 -8.49 -7.84
N ASN A 83 0.95 -8.75 -6.81
CA ASN A 83 1.40 -9.33 -5.54
C ASN A 83 2.48 -8.52 -4.84
N LYS A 84 2.46 -7.18 -5.01
CA LYS A 84 3.49 -6.32 -4.43
C LYS A 84 2.93 -5.01 -3.92
N LEU A 85 3.46 -4.59 -2.77
CA LEU A 85 3.36 -3.23 -2.27
C LEU A 85 4.69 -2.57 -2.55
N ILE A 86 4.67 -1.40 -3.16
CA ILE A 86 5.88 -0.66 -3.53
C ILE A 86 5.99 0.58 -2.67
N LEU A 87 7.09 0.69 -1.96
CA LEU A 87 7.37 1.79 -1.05
C LEU A 87 8.52 2.64 -1.59
N TYR A 88 8.47 3.94 -1.31
CA TYR A 88 9.55 4.85 -1.66
C TYR A 88 10.00 5.55 -0.38
N ALA A 89 11.31 5.72 -0.22
CA ALA A 89 11.88 6.35 0.97
C ALA A 89 12.93 7.38 0.57
N SER A 90 13.06 8.41 1.40
CA SER A 90 14.05 9.48 1.18
C SER A 90 15.46 9.01 1.46
N GLU A 91 15.62 8.04 2.36
CA GLU A 91 16.90 7.44 2.72
C GLU A 91 16.71 5.95 2.87
N LYS A 92 17.79 5.20 2.68
CA LYS A 92 17.75 3.76 2.90
C LYS A 92 17.58 3.50 4.39
N PRO A 93 16.53 2.77 4.78
CA PRO A 93 16.38 2.38 6.19
C PRO A 93 17.57 1.52 6.64
N THR A 94 18.03 1.76 7.86
CA THR A 94 19.19 1.06 8.41
C THR A 94 18.81 -0.15 9.22
N ALA A 95 17.51 -0.36 9.44
CA ALA A 95 17.02 -1.50 10.21
C ALA A 95 15.79 -2.07 9.53
N GLN A 96 15.52 -3.34 9.80
CA GLN A 96 14.30 -3.99 9.34
C GLN A 96 13.09 -3.31 9.98
N ALA A 97 12.05 -3.12 9.19
CA ALA A 97 10.80 -2.55 9.68
C ALA A 97 9.69 -3.57 9.58
N THR A 98 8.64 -3.36 10.36
CA THR A 98 7.41 -4.14 10.26
C THR A 98 6.28 -3.19 9.94
N ILE A 99 5.53 -3.49 8.87
CA ILE A 99 4.27 -2.82 8.60
C ILE A 99 3.20 -3.56 9.37
N ASP A 100 2.64 -2.92 10.39
CA ASP A 100 1.66 -3.57 11.26
C ASP A 100 0.37 -3.85 10.51
N SER A 101 -0.06 -2.91 9.68
CA SER A 101 -1.22 -3.12 8.81
C SER A 101 -1.20 -2.16 7.65
N VAL A 102 -1.84 -2.55 6.57
CA VAL A 102 -2.09 -1.70 5.41
C VAL A 102 -3.31 -2.26 4.68
N ASP A 103 -4.18 -1.37 4.21
CA ASP A 103 -5.37 -1.75 3.46
C ASP A 103 -5.13 -1.49 1.98
N PHE A 104 -5.65 -2.39 1.14
CA PHE A 104 -5.61 -2.23 -0.31
C PHE A 104 -7.04 -2.28 -0.81
N THR A 105 -7.45 -1.26 -1.54
CA THR A 105 -8.84 -1.15 -1.99
C THR A 105 -8.87 -0.90 -3.48
N LYS A 106 -9.78 -1.57 -4.16
CA LYS A 106 -10.06 -1.27 -5.57
C LYS A 106 -11.55 -1.15 -5.78
N VAL A 107 -11.91 -0.36 -6.78
CA VAL A 107 -13.30 -0.24 -7.22
C VAL A 107 -13.58 -1.40 -8.16
N VAL A 108 -14.66 -2.13 -7.87
CA VAL A 108 -15.19 -3.17 -8.73
C VAL A 108 -16.64 -2.82 -9.04
N SER A 109 -17.02 -2.88 -10.27
CA SER A 109 -18.39 -2.51 -10.67
C SER A 109 -19.11 -3.68 -11.29
#